data_7bd2068c62e4897e7e16cb05cb2a60b5
#
_entry.id   7bd2068c62e4897e7e16cb05cb2a60b5
#
_cell.length_a   1.000
_cell.length_b   1.000
_cell.length_c   1.000
_cell.angle_alpha   90.00
_cell.angle_beta   90.00
_cell.angle_gamma   90.00
#
_symmetry.space_group_name_H-M   'P 1'
#
loop_
_entity.id
_entity.type
_entity.pdbx_description
1 polymer ?
#
loop_
_entity_poly.entity_id
_entity_poly.type
_entity_poly.pdbx_seq_one_letter_code
_entity_poly.pdbx_strand_id
1 'polypeptide(L)'
;MKKSLARLDLNLLITLQLLLQELSVTKTAKKLNVTPSTVSKSLSKLREWFDDPLFIKTPHGFSPTSLAISMEQELADWLQVSSQILAKRGDEIPNGVRFNLAMESPLLLTMFNQLTQQIFQQYPDAKVKVHNWDYDSIEAIIRGDVDIGFTGRESHPRSKESIKLLPYFINYEVLFTDLPLVYLHKDHPALKEDWNIDTFVKYPQINITWVKSDTWALDEVLIEMGLSRNIELTMATFEQSLFMTAQSGHNMITTAPQYCQHYCRNIHPDLVCLPIPVDKALQDKLMIPFTMIWHKRNNQNPKIKWLRYAIKALYRDLNNTYLR
;
A
#
# COMPACT_ATOMS: atom_id res chain seq x y z
N MET A 1 -40.55 2.53 3.37
CA MET A 1 -39.91 2.83 2.06
C MET A 1 -38.52 3.42 2.29
N LYS A 2 -37.45 2.83 1.76
CA LYS A 2 -36.11 3.46 1.85
C LYS A 2 -36.13 4.77 1.04
N LYS A 3 -35.93 5.90 1.71
CA LYS A 3 -35.82 7.21 1.06
C LYS A 3 -34.55 7.21 0.20
N SER A 4 -34.67 7.53 -1.10
CA SER A 4 -33.54 7.53 -2.04
C SER A 4 -32.68 8.78 -1.86
N LEU A 5 -31.36 8.62 -1.83
CA LEU A 5 -30.38 9.74 -1.77
C LEU A 5 -30.62 10.78 -2.89
N ALA A 6 -31.10 10.34 -4.06
CA ALA A 6 -31.41 11.23 -5.18
C ALA A 6 -32.49 12.29 -4.87
N ARG A 7 -33.24 12.12 -3.77
CA ARG A 7 -34.29 13.07 -3.34
C ARG A 7 -33.85 13.96 -2.19
N LEU A 8 -32.66 13.73 -1.63
CA LEU A 8 -32.09 14.53 -0.56
C LEU A 8 -31.34 15.73 -1.14
N ASP A 9 -31.68 16.92 -0.68
CA ASP A 9 -30.83 18.08 -0.91
C ASP A 9 -29.53 17.93 -0.10
N LEU A 10 -28.40 17.72 -0.79
CA LEU A 10 -27.10 17.49 -0.15
C LEU A 10 -26.60 18.68 0.66
N ASN A 11 -27.10 19.90 0.42
CA ASN A 11 -26.80 21.07 1.25
C ASN A 11 -27.33 20.91 2.68
N LEU A 12 -28.35 20.08 2.88
CA LEU A 12 -28.85 19.77 4.22
C LEU A 12 -27.81 19.00 5.04
N LEU A 13 -27.01 18.11 4.40
CA LEU A 13 -25.94 17.37 5.09
C LEU A 13 -24.79 18.29 5.53
N ILE A 14 -24.47 19.31 4.74
CA ILE A 14 -23.50 20.35 5.12
C ILE A 14 -24.02 21.12 6.34
N THR A 15 -25.31 21.46 6.32
CA THR A 15 -25.96 22.15 7.45
C THR A 15 -25.95 21.28 8.70
N LEU A 16 -26.22 19.97 8.57
CA LEU A 16 -26.18 19.02 9.68
C LEU A 16 -24.78 18.92 10.30
N GLN A 17 -23.75 18.78 9.49
CA GLN A 17 -22.36 18.71 9.95
C GLN A 17 -21.96 19.97 10.72
N LEU A 18 -22.31 21.14 10.22
CA LEU A 18 -22.01 22.40 10.91
C LEU A 18 -22.83 22.58 12.20
N LEU A 19 -24.07 22.08 12.23
CA LEU A 19 -24.87 22.06 13.46
C LEU A 19 -24.28 21.14 14.52
N LEU A 20 -23.73 19.99 14.14
CA LEU A 20 -23.00 19.07 15.04
C LEU A 20 -21.76 19.74 15.65
N GLN A 21 -21.02 20.49 14.84
CA GLN A 21 -19.80 21.19 15.28
C GLN A 21 -20.12 22.41 16.19
N GLU A 22 -21.11 23.21 15.81
CA GLU A 22 -21.36 24.49 16.45
C GLU A 22 -22.37 24.43 17.60
N LEU A 23 -23.22 23.40 17.61
CA LEU A 23 -24.35 23.22 18.55
C LEU A 23 -25.24 24.47 18.70
N SER A 24 -25.29 25.28 17.63
CA SER A 24 -25.93 26.60 17.61
C SER A 24 -26.42 27.00 16.23
N VAL A 25 -27.71 27.23 16.08
CA VAL A 25 -28.30 27.73 14.82
C VAL A 25 -27.68 29.05 14.36
N THR A 26 -27.46 29.97 15.30
CA THR A 26 -26.90 31.28 14.98
C THR A 26 -25.46 31.22 14.51
N LYS A 27 -24.61 30.40 15.16
CA LYS A 27 -23.22 30.21 14.75
C LYS A 27 -23.15 29.47 13.41
N THR A 28 -23.95 28.44 13.20
CA THR A 28 -24.09 27.74 11.94
C THR A 28 -24.51 28.65 10.81
N ALA A 29 -25.51 29.49 11.03
CA ALA A 29 -26.00 30.48 10.06
C ALA A 29 -24.88 31.43 9.65
N LYS A 30 -24.08 31.91 10.60
CA LYS A 30 -22.92 32.78 10.32
C LYS A 30 -21.88 32.08 9.48
N LYS A 31 -21.55 30.80 9.77
CA LYS A 31 -20.57 30.01 8.97
C LYS A 31 -21.07 29.73 7.55
N LEU A 32 -22.38 29.50 7.39
CA LEU A 32 -22.99 29.28 6.07
C LEU A 32 -23.29 30.56 5.31
N ASN A 33 -23.09 31.70 5.91
CA ASN A 33 -23.47 33.03 5.37
C ASN A 33 -24.95 33.13 4.97
N VAL A 34 -25.82 32.59 5.82
CA VAL A 34 -27.28 32.58 5.68
C VAL A 34 -27.97 33.10 6.95
N THR A 35 -29.31 33.23 6.91
CA THR A 35 -30.06 33.62 8.11
C THR A 35 -30.30 32.45 9.08
N PRO A 36 -30.45 32.71 10.38
CA PRO A 36 -30.83 31.66 11.34
C PRO A 36 -32.17 30.96 11.00
N SER A 37 -33.10 31.69 10.38
CA SER A 37 -34.35 31.11 9.87
C SER A 37 -34.11 30.07 8.77
N THR A 38 -33.13 30.30 7.90
CA THR A 38 -32.76 29.35 6.84
C THR A 38 -32.22 28.05 7.45
N VAL A 39 -31.32 28.14 8.43
CA VAL A 39 -30.79 26.97 9.14
C VAL A 39 -31.91 26.23 9.89
N SER A 40 -32.83 26.93 10.53
CA SER A 40 -33.98 26.31 11.20
C SER A 40 -34.88 25.54 10.23
N LYS A 41 -35.14 26.09 9.04
CA LYS A 41 -35.89 25.39 7.98
C LYS A 41 -35.14 24.15 7.46
N SER A 42 -33.83 24.24 7.28
CA SER A 42 -32.99 23.10 6.92
C SER A 42 -33.04 22.00 7.97
N LEU A 43 -32.96 22.36 9.25
CA LEU A 43 -33.09 21.42 10.36
C LEU A 43 -34.46 20.74 10.40
N SER A 44 -35.55 21.47 10.13
CA SER A 44 -36.89 20.88 10.03
C SER A 44 -36.97 19.82 8.93
N LYS A 45 -36.41 20.11 7.74
CA LYS A 45 -36.36 19.14 6.64
C LYS A 45 -35.50 17.90 6.99
N LEU A 46 -34.38 18.09 7.68
CA LEU A 46 -33.55 17.01 8.16
C LEU A 46 -34.30 16.11 9.15
N ARG A 47 -35.04 16.69 10.08
CA ARG A 47 -35.89 15.96 11.04
C ARG A 47 -36.94 15.09 10.33
N GLU A 48 -37.62 15.64 9.34
CA GLU A 48 -38.56 14.89 8.51
C GLU A 48 -37.88 13.77 7.71
N TRP A 49 -36.64 14.04 7.24
CA TRP A 49 -35.90 13.07 6.46
C TRP A 49 -35.44 11.87 7.28
N PHE A 50 -34.88 12.14 8.48
CA PHE A 50 -34.32 11.10 9.36
C PHE A 50 -35.35 10.52 10.33
N ASP A 51 -36.54 11.12 10.41
CA ASP A 51 -37.55 10.78 11.40
C ASP A 51 -37.00 10.84 12.84
N ASP A 52 -36.16 11.84 13.11
CA ASP A 52 -35.45 12.05 14.37
C ASP A 52 -35.34 13.55 14.68
N PRO A 53 -35.46 13.97 15.94
CA PRO A 53 -35.29 15.38 16.35
C PRO A 53 -33.91 15.94 16.02
N LEU A 54 -32.88 15.10 15.86
CA LEU A 54 -31.45 15.37 15.63
C LEU A 54 -30.78 16.23 16.69
N PHE A 55 -31.46 17.26 17.17
CA PHE A 55 -30.98 18.14 18.24
C PHE A 55 -32.13 18.48 19.20
N ILE A 56 -31.86 18.34 20.50
CA ILE A 56 -32.75 18.71 21.61
C ILE A 56 -32.33 20.09 22.12
N LYS A 57 -33.28 20.99 22.30
CA LYS A 57 -33.03 22.33 22.86
C LYS A 57 -32.78 22.25 24.36
N THR A 58 -31.67 22.77 24.82
CA THR A 58 -31.28 22.84 26.23
C THR A 58 -31.03 24.30 26.64
N PRO A 59 -30.96 24.60 27.96
CA PRO A 59 -30.63 25.95 28.43
C PRO A 59 -29.26 26.46 27.91
N HIS A 60 -28.34 25.54 27.54
CA HIS A 60 -26.98 25.86 27.10
C HIS A 60 -26.81 25.77 25.58
N GLY A 61 -27.86 25.55 24.78
CA GLY A 61 -27.83 25.43 23.34
C GLY A 61 -28.51 24.16 22.82
N PHE A 62 -27.93 23.51 21.85
CA PHE A 62 -28.37 22.23 21.29
C PHE A 62 -27.58 21.06 21.84
N SER A 63 -28.30 19.98 22.18
CA SER A 63 -27.71 18.67 22.45
C SER A 63 -28.07 17.71 21.31
N PRO A 64 -27.11 17.07 20.62
CA PRO A 64 -27.40 16.14 19.55
C PRO A 64 -28.00 14.82 20.09
N THR A 65 -28.87 14.19 19.29
CA THR A 65 -29.39 12.85 19.58
C THR A 65 -28.33 11.79 19.32
N SER A 66 -28.56 10.57 19.82
CA SER A 66 -27.66 9.44 19.53
C SER A 66 -27.51 9.16 18.03
N LEU A 67 -28.61 9.35 17.26
CA LEU A 67 -28.55 9.22 15.80
C LEU A 67 -27.67 10.31 15.19
N ALA A 68 -27.81 11.56 15.60
CA ALA A 68 -27.02 12.68 15.11
C ALA A 68 -25.53 12.49 15.42
N ILE A 69 -25.18 12.00 16.62
CA ILE A 69 -23.81 11.68 17.02
C ILE A 69 -23.23 10.55 16.16
N SER A 70 -24.00 9.48 15.91
CA SER A 70 -23.53 8.35 15.10
C SER A 70 -23.19 8.72 13.66
N MET A 71 -23.81 9.77 13.11
CA MET A 71 -23.56 10.25 11.75
C MET A 71 -22.36 11.23 11.64
N GLU A 72 -21.83 11.72 12.75
CA GLU A 72 -20.86 12.83 12.75
C GLU A 72 -19.59 12.48 11.97
N GLN A 73 -19.02 11.28 12.21
CA GLN A 73 -17.79 10.86 11.55
C GLN A 73 -18.01 10.58 10.05
N GLU A 74 -19.11 9.92 9.70
CA GLU A 74 -19.47 9.62 8.32
C GLU A 74 -19.72 10.89 7.49
N LEU A 75 -20.37 11.88 8.08
CA LEU A 75 -20.58 13.20 7.45
C LEU A 75 -19.25 13.94 7.27
N ALA A 76 -18.36 13.90 8.26
CA ALA A 76 -17.04 14.51 8.14
C ALA A 76 -16.23 13.87 7.01
N ASP A 77 -16.23 12.53 6.93
CA ASP A 77 -15.54 11.79 5.88
C ASP A 77 -16.14 12.08 4.49
N TRP A 78 -17.46 12.12 4.39
CA TRP A 78 -18.15 12.47 3.15
C TRP A 78 -17.82 13.89 2.67
N LEU A 79 -17.81 14.88 3.57
CA LEU A 79 -17.45 16.26 3.24
C LEU A 79 -15.99 16.38 2.83
N GLN A 80 -15.09 15.62 3.46
CA GLN A 80 -13.69 15.58 3.08
C GLN A 80 -13.52 15.04 1.65
N VAL A 81 -14.22 13.96 1.30
CA VAL A 81 -14.23 13.40 -0.08
C VAL A 81 -14.84 14.40 -1.06
N SER A 82 -15.95 15.06 -0.67
CA SER A 82 -16.62 16.04 -1.52
C SER A 82 -15.75 17.27 -1.78
N SER A 83 -15.03 17.77 -0.77
CA SER A 83 -14.08 18.88 -0.93
C SER A 83 -12.91 18.51 -1.84
N GLN A 84 -12.44 17.27 -1.80
CA GLN A 84 -11.45 16.77 -2.76
C GLN A 84 -11.99 16.75 -4.21
N ILE A 85 -13.28 16.49 -4.39
CA ILE A 85 -13.94 16.58 -5.71
C ILE A 85 -13.95 18.02 -6.22
N LEU A 86 -14.24 18.97 -5.33
CA LEU A 86 -14.27 20.40 -5.67
C LEU A 86 -12.87 20.99 -5.91
N ALA A 87 -11.88 20.54 -5.13
CA ALA A 87 -10.49 20.96 -5.27
C ALA A 87 -9.82 20.50 -6.59
N LYS A 88 -10.43 19.54 -7.30
CA LYS A 88 -9.95 19.07 -8.62
C LYS A 88 -9.98 20.12 -9.74
N ARG A 89 -10.35 21.34 -9.45
CA ARG A 89 -10.29 22.49 -10.39
C ARG A 89 -8.92 23.19 -10.44
N GLY A 90 -7.92 22.77 -9.66
CA GLY A 90 -6.57 23.34 -9.64
C GLY A 90 -5.51 22.27 -9.54
N ASP A 91 -4.27 22.59 -9.90
CA ASP A 91 -3.09 21.75 -9.75
C ASP A 91 -2.64 21.58 -8.26
N GLU A 92 -3.45 22.02 -7.31
CA GLU A 92 -3.16 21.98 -5.89
C GLU A 92 -3.66 20.70 -5.22
N ILE A 93 -2.83 20.15 -4.36
CA ILE A 93 -3.17 19.03 -3.50
C ILE A 93 -3.84 19.59 -2.23
N PRO A 94 -5.07 19.15 -1.89
CA PRO A 94 -5.81 19.71 -0.77
C PRO A 94 -5.15 19.41 0.58
N ASN A 95 -5.36 20.28 1.57
CA ASN A 95 -4.99 20.01 2.96
C ASN A 95 -5.68 18.74 3.50
N GLY A 96 -4.98 18.00 4.36
CA GLY A 96 -5.51 16.74 4.90
C GLY A 96 -5.57 15.60 3.86
N VAL A 97 -4.75 15.67 2.82
CA VAL A 97 -4.66 14.65 1.77
C VAL A 97 -4.38 13.27 2.35
N ARG A 98 -5.04 12.25 1.79
CA ARG A 98 -4.76 10.85 2.12
C ARG A 98 -3.89 10.20 1.05
N PHE A 99 -2.83 9.52 1.47
CA PHE A 99 -1.99 8.68 0.64
C PHE A 99 -2.23 7.22 1.02
N ASN A 100 -2.73 6.43 0.09
CA ASN A 100 -2.96 5.00 0.26
C ASN A 100 -1.95 4.24 -0.60
N LEU A 101 -1.05 3.51 0.04
CA LEU A 101 0.04 2.78 -0.63
C LEU A 101 -0.13 1.28 -0.40
N ALA A 102 0.24 0.46 -1.38
CA ALA A 102 0.39 -0.97 -1.21
C ALA A 102 1.83 -1.35 -1.53
N MET A 103 2.53 -2.03 -0.62
CA MET A 103 3.96 -2.30 -0.74
C MET A 103 4.28 -3.69 -0.23
N GLU A 104 5.26 -4.32 -0.90
CA GLU A 104 5.88 -5.52 -0.36
C GLU A 104 6.76 -5.17 0.83
N SER A 105 6.72 -6.03 1.80
CA SER A 105 7.64 -6.06 2.90
C SER A 105 8.83 -6.98 2.54
N PRO A 106 10.09 -6.67 2.83
CA PRO A 106 10.61 -5.56 3.65
C PRO A 106 10.98 -4.28 2.89
N LEU A 107 10.60 -4.13 1.61
CA LEU A 107 10.85 -2.91 0.85
C LEU A 107 10.30 -1.68 1.59
N LEU A 108 9.14 -1.85 2.22
CA LEU A 108 8.52 -0.88 3.12
C LEU A 108 9.50 -0.35 4.18
N LEU A 109 10.25 -1.25 4.82
CA LEU A 109 11.08 -0.89 5.98
C LEU A 109 12.33 -0.09 5.60
N THR A 110 12.81 -0.20 4.36
CA THR A 110 14.04 0.47 3.93
C THR A 110 13.80 1.88 3.39
N MET A 111 12.69 2.11 2.72
CA MET A 111 12.41 3.35 1.99
C MET A 111 11.33 4.20 2.66
N PHE A 112 10.43 3.58 3.38
CA PHE A 112 9.18 4.21 3.82
C PHE A 112 9.41 5.36 4.79
N ASN A 113 10.43 5.28 5.66
CA ASN A 113 10.75 6.35 6.58
C ASN A 113 11.08 7.66 5.84
N GLN A 114 11.91 7.60 4.80
CA GLN A 114 12.27 8.78 4.02
C GLN A 114 11.07 9.33 3.24
N LEU A 115 10.25 8.45 2.67
CA LEU A 115 9.04 8.85 1.96
C LEU A 115 8.04 9.54 2.88
N THR A 116 7.80 8.99 4.07
CA THR A 116 6.87 9.60 5.04
C THR A 116 7.37 10.93 5.57
N GLN A 117 8.68 11.09 5.80
CA GLN A 117 9.27 12.37 6.16
C GLN A 117 9.00 13.43 5.07
N GLN A 118 9.21 13.10 3.79
CA GLN A 118 8.92 14.02 2.69
C GLN A 118 7.42 14.35 2.59
N ILE A 119 6.54 13.35 2.78
CA ILE A 119 5.09 13.56 2.78
C ILE A 119 4.70 14.56 3.88
N PHE A 120 5.12 14.33 5.12
CA PHE A 120 4.72 15.18 6.25
C PHE A 120 5.40 16.56 6.25
N GLN A 121 6.58 16.68 5.65
CA GLN A 121 7.20 17.98 5.40
C GLN A 121 6.38 18.81 4.41
N GLN A 122 5.93 18.20 3.33
CA GLN A 122 5.18 18.91 2.27
C GLN A 122 3.71 19.08 2.62
N TYR A 123 3.11 18.12 3.33
CA TYR A 123 1.71 18.06 3.72
C TYR A 123 1.59 17.69 5.19
N PRO A 124 1.71 18.65 6.11
CA PRO A 124 1.72 18.36 7.57
C PRO A 124 0.48 17.63 8.08
N ASP A 125 -0.70 17.89 7.48
CA ASP A 125 -1.97 17.27 7.85
C ASP A 125 -2.29 15.99 7.04
N ALA A 126 -1.33 15.49 6.27
CA ALA A 126 -1.54 14.29 5.46
C ALA A 126 -1.78 13.05 6.33
N LYS A 127 -2.61 12.15 5.82
CA LYS A 127 -2.77 10.80 6.39
C LYS A 127 -2.19 9.78 5.43
N VAL A 128 -1.34 8.90 5.92
CA VAL A 128 -0.73 7.84 5.13
C VAL A 128 -1.23 6.50 5.62
N LYS A 129 -1.78 5.69 4.71
CA LYS A 129 -2.18 4.31 4.96
C LYS A 129 -1.37 3.39 4.06
N VAL A 130 -0.80 2.36 4.67
CA VAL A 130 -0.02 1.36 3.96
C VAL A 130 -0.67 -0.01 4.12
N HIS A 131 -0.80 -0.71 3.02
CA HIS A 131 -1.26 -2.09 2.95
C HIS A 131 -0.10 -2.97 2.49
N ASN A 132 -0.10 -4.22 2.91
CA ASN A 132 0.77 -5.20 2.27
C ASN A 132 0.33 -5.38 0.82
N TRP A 133 1.32 -5.60 -0.05
CA TRP A 133 1.03 -6.03 -1.41
C TRP A 133 0.53 -7.47 -1.39
N ASP A 134 -0.63 -7.69 -2.01
CA ASP A 134 -1.27 -8.99 -2.15
C ASP A 134 -1.96 -9.12 -3.51
N TYR A 135 -2.61 -10.24 -3.76
CA TYR A 135 -3.30 -10.51 -5.03
C TYR A 135 -4.50 -9.59 -5.30
N ASP A 136 -5.09 -8.96 -4.27
CA ASP A 136 -6.20 -8.02 -4.42
C ASP A 136 -5.71 -6.57 -4.61
N SER A 137 -4.40 -6.32 -4.51
CA SER A 137 -3.83 -4.97 -4.57
C SER A 137 -4.01 -4.31 -5.93
N ILE A 138 -3.98 -5.06 -7.04
CA ILE A 138 -4.30 -4.52 -8.38
C ILE A 138 -5.77 -4.09 -8.44
N GLU A 139 -6.68 -4.91 -7.92
CA GLU A 139 -8.10 -4.58 -7.82
C GLU A 139 -8.33 -3.33 -6.95
N ALA A 140 -7.60 -3.20 -5.83
CA ALA A 140 -7.66 -2.04 -4.97
C ALA A 140 -7.18 -0.75 -5.69
N ILE A 141 -6.16 -0.84 -6.55
CA ILE A 141 -5.73 0.27 -7.43
C ILE A 141 -6.83 0.61 -8.45
N ILE A 142 -7.48 -0.40 -9.02
CA ILE A 142 -8.56 -0.22 -9.99
C ILE A 142 -9.76 0.48 -9.34
N ARG A 143 -10.17 0.08 -8.15
CA ARG A 143 -11.26 0.72 -7.40
C ARG A 143 -10.88 2.12 -6.93
N GLY A 144 -9.60 2.39 -6.68
CA GLY A 144 -9.09 3.65 -6.15
C GLY A 144 -8.88 3.64 -4.63
N ASP A 145 -8.93 2.48 -4.00
CA ASP A 145 -8.63 2.27 -2.59
C ASP A 145 -7.12 2.41 -2.31
N VAL A 146 -6.30 2.13 -3.32
CA VAL A 146 -4.85 2.30 -3.35
C VAL A 146 -4.46 3.29 -4.43
N ASP A 147 -3.61 4.24 -4.11
CA ASP A 147 -3.09 5.27 -5.00
C ASP A 147 -1.94 4.76 -5.87
N ILE A 148 -0.96 4.14 -5.22
CA ILE A 148 0.25 3.59 -5.83
C ILE A 148 0.58 2.25 -5.16
N GLY A 149 0.91 1.27 -5.98
CA GLY A 149 1.43 -0.01 -5.54
C GLY A 149 2.92 -0.18 -5.87
N PHE A 150 3.61 -0.97 -5.06
CA PHE A 150 5.00 -1.34 -5.26
C PHE A 150 5.11 -2.85 -5.21
N THR A 151 5.65 -3.43 -6.27
CA THR A 151 5.78 -4.88 -6.38
C THR A 151 6.94 -5.26 -7.27
N GLY A 152 7.62 -6.34 -6.93
CA GLY A 152 8.49 -7.06 -7.84
C GLY A 152 7.66 -7.72 -8.94
N ARG A 153 8.18 -7.71 -10.15
CA ARG A 153 7.61 -8.45 -11.28
C ARG A 153 8.68 -9.39 -11.80
N GLU A 154 8.29 -10.48 -12.38
CA GLU A 154 9.23 -11.50 -12.85
C GLU A 154 9.55 -11.36 -14.32
N SER A 155 10.80 -11.66 -14.68
CA SER A 155 11.28 -11.57 -16.05
C SER A 155 11.14 -12.88 -16.83
N HIS A 156 10.90 -14.00 -16.14
CA HIS A 156 10.77 -15.30 -16.79
C HIS A 156 9.56 -15.33 -17.75
N PRO A 157 9.71 -15.85 -18.98
CA PRO A 157 8.62 -15.83 -19.99
C PRO A 157 7.36 -16.58 -19.58
N ARG A 158 7.47 -17.60 -18.73
CA ARG A 158 6.35 -18.41 -18.23
C ARG A 158 5.76 -17.89 -16.92
N SER A 159 6.36 -16.85 -16.34
CA SER A 159 5.87 -16.31 -15.08
C SER A 159 4.44 -15.76 -15.22
N LYS A 160 3.63 -16.05 -14.20
CA LYS A 160 2.28 -15.49 -14.04
C LYS A 160 2.32 -14.04 -13.52
N GLU A 161 3.48 -13.61 -13.00
CA GLU A 161 3.72 -12.29 -12.41
C GLU A 161 4.57 -11.39 -13.33
N SER A 162 4.60 -11.67 -14.62
CA SER A 162 5.34 -10.87 -15.58
C SER A 162 4.74 -9.45 -15.69
N ILE A 163 5.64 -8.47 -15.86
CA ILE A 163 5.26 -7.06 -16.12
C ILE A 163 4.34 -6.93 -17.35
N LYS A 164 4.46 -7.83 -18.31
CA LYS A 164 3.66 -7.87 -19.55
C LYS A 164 2.20 -8.27 -19.30
N LEU A 165 1.90 -8.87 -18.14
CA LEU A 165 0.56 -9.30 -17.76
C LEU A 165 -0.20 -8.24 -16.97
N LEU A 166 0.40 -7.08 -16.71
CA LEU A 166 -0.32 -5.98 -16.09
C LEU A 166 -1.50 -5.53 -16.97
N PRO A 167 -2.69 -5.30 -16.39
CA PRO A 167 -3.85 -4.82 -17.15
C PRO A 167 -3.54 -3.53 -17.92
N TYR A 168 -4.09 -3.37 -19.12
CA TYR A 168 -3.78 -2.23 -20.01
C TYR A 168 -4.06 -0.85 -19.39
N PHE A 169 -4.97 -0.78 -18.40
CA PHE A 169 -5.32 0.45 -17.69
C PHE A 169 -4.40 0.74 -16.49
N ILE A 170 -3.44 -0.13 -16.20
CA ILE A 170 -2.37 0.10 -15.23
C ILE A 170 -1.16 0.69 -15.95
N ASN A 171 -0.65 1.78 -15.40
CA ASN A 171 0.66 2.30 -15.72
C ASN A 171 1.68 1.77 -14.72
N TYR A 172 2.90 1.59 -15.18
CA TYR A 172 4.00 1.20 -14.31
C TYR A 172 5.27 1.98 -14.67
N GLU A 173 6.19 1.99 -13.73
CA GLU A 173 7.55 2.48 -13.91
C GLU A 173 8.50 1.55 -13.14
N VAL A 174 9.55 1.07 -13.78
CA VAL A 174 10.58 0.27 -13.13
C VAL A 174 11.46 1.21 -12.33
N LEU A 175 11.54 0.99 -11.02
CA LEU A 175 12.36 1.78 -10.11
C LEU A 175 13.81 1.29 -10.09
N PHE A 176 13.98 -0.02 -10.02
CA PHE A 176 15.24 -0.74 -10.11
C PHE A 176 14.97 -2.19 -10.53
N THR A 177 16.01 -2.89 -10.88
CA THR A 177 15.95 -4.33 -11.13
C THR A 177 16.83 -5.02 -10.12
N ASP A 178 16.28 -6.04 -9.47
CA ASP A 178 16.96 -6.80 -8.44
C ASP A 178 17.20 -8.25 -8.90
N LEU A 179 18.11 -8.93 -8.23
CA LEU A 179 18.40 -10.34 -8.42
C LEU A 179 18.16 -11.07 -7.10
N PRO A 180 17.43 -12.19 -7.09
CA PRO A 180 17.23 -12.95 -5.87
C PRO A 180 18.55 -13.61 -5.42
N LEU A 181 18.73 -13.67 -4.10
CA LEU A 181 19.82 -14.36 -3.45
C LEU A 181 19.29 -15.48 -2.56
N VAL A 182 20.15 -16.45 -2.26
CA VAL A 182 19.89 -17.48 -1.26
C VAL A 182 20.40 -16.98 0.08
N TYR A 183 19.54 -16.98 1.08
CA TYR A 183 19.85 -16.62 2.48
C TYR A 183 19.92 -17.89 3.32
N LEU A 184 20.92 -17.97 4.17
CA LEU A 184 21.15 -19.10 5.07
C LEU A 184 21.85 -18.61 6.34
N HIS A 185 21.72 -19.38 7.42
CA HIS A 185 22.42 -19.09 8.67
C HIS A 185 23.96 -19.22 8.48
N LYS A 186 24.74 -18.37 9.14
CA LYS A 186 26.22 -18.38 9.06
C LYS A 186 26.87 -19.72 9.40
N ASP A 187 26.20 -20.55 10.21
CA ASP A 187 26.68 -21.89 10.60
C ASP A 187 26.06 -23.01 9.75
N HIS A 188 25.35 -22.65 8.66
CA HIS A 188 24.67 -23.61 7.81
C HIS A 188 25.69 -24.58 7.15
N PRO A 189 25.40 -25.91 7.17
CA PRO A 189 26.34 -26.90 6.63
C PRO A 189 26.70 -26.71 5.16
N ALA A 190 25.81 -26.16 4.32
CA ALA A 190 26.09 -25.85 2.94
C ALA A 190 27.30 -24.90 2.74
N LEU A 191 27.66 -24.09 3.74
CA LEU A 191 28.84 -23.22 3.69
C LEU A 191 30.16 -23.95 3.77
N LYS A 192 30.13 -25.25 4.10
CA LYS A 192 31.30 -26.15 4.15
C LYS A 192 31.39 -27.06 2.94
N GLU A 193 30.45 -26.95 2.01
CA GLU A 193 30.37 -27.72 0.77
C GLU A 193 30.67 -26.81 -0.43
N ASP A 194 30.94 -27.38 -1.58
CA ASP A 194 31.01 -26.63 -2.82
C ASP A 194 29.63 -26.06 -3.18
N TRP A 195 29.53 -24.75 -3.29
CA TRP A 195 28.25 -24.10 -3.58
C TRP A 195 27.93 -24.21 -5.09
N ASN A 196 27.08 -25.16 -5.41
CA ASN A 196 26.60 -25.48 -6.75
C ASN A 196 25.09 -25.80 -6.71
N ILE A 197 24.52 -26.12 -7.88
CA ILE A 197 23.10 -26.37 -8.01
C ILE A 197 22.64 -27.61 -7.21
N ASP A 198 23.47 -28.66 -7.15
CA ASP A 198 23.16 -29.88 -6.40
C ASP A 198 23.10 -29.59 -4.90
N THR A 199 24.05 -28.79 -4.38
CA THR A 199 24.05 -28.34 -2.99
C THR A 199 22.82 -27.47 -2.70
N PHE A 200 22.44 -26.58 -3.62
CA PHE A 200 21.28 -25.70 -3.47
C PHE A 200 19.96 -26.49 -3.37
N VAL A 201 19.75 -27.50 -4.24
CA VAL A 201 18.49 -28.28 -4.22
C VAL A 201 18.46 -29.36 -3.15
N LYS A 202 19.62 -29.73 -2.60
CA LYS A 202 19.78 -30.74 -1.53
C LYS A 202 19.13 -30.30 -0.23
N TYR A 203 19.25 -29.03 0.12
CA TYR A 203 18.79 -28.52 1.42
C TYR A 203 17.30 -28.12 1.39
N PRO A 204 16.60 -28.32 2.54
CA PRO A 204 15.21 -27.90 2.67
C PRO A 204 15.08 -26.38 2.53
N GLN A 205 14.00 -25.96 1.89
CA GLN A 205 13.78 -24.56 1.56
C GLN A 205 12.49 -24.02 2.15
N ILE A 206 12.55 -22.77 2.56
CA ILE A 206 11.38 -21.98 2.92
C ILE A 206 10.93 -21.23 1.68
N ASN A 207 9.71 -21.50 1.26
CA ASN A 207 9.05 -20.80 0.17
C ASN A 207 8.19 -19.64 0.68
N ILE A 208 7.86 -18.73 -0.21
CA ILE A 208 6.94 -17.63 0.05
C ILE A 208 5.78 -17.78 -0.90
N THR A 209 4.55 -17.77 -0.35
CA THR A 209 3.35 -17.72 -1.19
C THR A 209 3.27 -16.35 -1.84
N TRP A 210 3.49 -16.31 -3.13
CA TRP A 210 3.43 -15.08 -3.91
C TRP A 210 2.10 -14.97 -4.63
N VAL A 211 1.29 -14.01 -4.23
CA VAL A 211 -0.05 -13.77 -4.81
C VAL A 211 -0.95 -15.02 -4.68
N LYS A 212 -1.10 -15.84 -5.69
CA LYS A 212 -1.85 -17.11 -5.70
C LYS A 212 -1.01 -18.28 -6.17
N SER A 213 0.32 -18.11 -6.19
CA SER A 213 1.23 -19.12 -6.69
C SER A 213 2.26 -19.49 -5.64
N ASP A 214 2.44 -20.77 -5.44
CA ASP A 214 3.54 -21.32 -4.65
C ASP A 214 4.80 -21.55 -5.50
N THR A 215 4.73 -21.21 -6.78
CA THR A 215 5.85 -21.32 -7.74
C THR A 215 6.15 -19.95 -8.35
N TRP A 216 7.43 -19.70 -8.64
CA TRP A 216 7.90 -18.47 -9.23
C TRP A 216 9.00 -18.73 -10.28
N ALA A 217 9.65 -17.71 -10.83
CA ALA A 217 10.63 -17.82 -11.90
C ALA A 217 11.76 -18.84 -11.64
N LEU A 218 12.18 -19.00 -10.39
CA LEU A 218 13.21 -20.00 -10.03
C LEU A 218 12.72 -21.42 -10.26
N ASP A 219 11.46 -21.72 -9.95
CA ASP A 219 10.91 -23.07 -10.18
C ASP A 219 10.88 -23.38 -11.66
N GLU A 220 10.54 -22.42 -12.50
CA GLU A 220 10.57 -22.57 -13.96
C GLU A 220 12.00 -22.82 -14.48
N VAL A 221 12.99 -22.10 -13.93
CA VAL A 221 14.40 -22.30 -14.26
C VAL A 221 14.87 -23.70 -13.85
N LEU A 222 14.53 -24.15 -12.65
CA LEU A 222 14.90 -25.48 -12.17
C LEU A 222 14.23 -26.59 -12.99
N ILE A 223 12.96 -26.41 -13.38
CA ILE A 223 12.25 -27.35 -14.26
C ILE A 223 12.98 -27.46 -15.63
N GLU A 224 13.48 -26.36 -16.18
CA GLU A 224 14.27 -26.38 -17.41
C GLU A 224 15.56 -27.20 -17.27
N MET A 225 16.10 -27.30 -16.04
CA MET A 225 17.28 -28.12 -15.71
C MET A 225 16.92 -29.55 -15.27
N GLY A 226 15.61 -29.91 -15.21
CA GLY A 226 15.16 -31.21 -14.71
C GLY A 226 15.26 -31.34 -13.19
N LEU A 227 15.27 -30.22 -12.46
CA LEU A 227 15.41 -30.12 -11.01
C LEU A 227 14.16 -29.54 -10.36
N SER A 228 14.08 -29.68 -9.06
CA SER A 228 13.05 -29.05 -8.23
C SER A 228 13.59 -28.70 -6.85
N ARG A 229 12.98 -27.73 -6.18
CA ARG A 229 13.30 -27.39 -4.80
C ARG A 229 12.64 -28.36 -3.82
N ASN A 230 13.32 -28.63 -2.71
CA ASN A 230 12.74 -29.35 -1.56
C ASN A 230 12.06 -28.33 -0.62
N ILE A 231 10.77 -28.00 -0.88
CA ILE A 231 10.02 -27.05 -0.05
C ILE A 231 9.46 -27.78 1.16
N GLU A 232 9.92 -27.41 2.37
CA GLU A 232 9.42 -27.96 3.64
C GLU A 232 8.54 -26.96 4.41
N LEU A 233 8.70 -25.65 4.17
CA LEU A 233 7.94 -24.62 4.83
C LEU A 233 7.52 -23.54 3.83
N THR A 234 6.29 -23.09 3.93
CA THR A 234 5.79 -21.95 3.13
C THR A 234 5.30 -20.85 4.06
N MET A 235 5.72 -19.62 3.80
CA MET A 235 5.43 -18.45 4.63
C MET A 235 4.76 -17.36 3.81
N ALA A 236 4.13 -16.39 4.48
CA ALA A 236 3.38 -15.33 3.82
C ALA A 236 4.24 -14.12 3.40
N THR A 237 5.40 -13.90 4.04
CA THR A 237 6.24 -12.72 3.77
C THR A 237 7.74 -13.06 3.80
N PHE A 238 8.54 -12.20 3.16
CA PHE A 238 10.00 -12.32 3.20
C PHE A 238 10.56 -12.19 4.62
N GLU A 239 10.02 -11.31 5.46
CA GLU A 239 10.49 -11.16 6.84
C GLU A 239 10.29 -12.43 7.64
N GLN A 240 9.15 -13.08 7.48
CA GLN A 240 8.88 -14.35 8.18
C GLN A 240 9.86 -15.43 7.73
N SER A 241 10.10 -15.55 6.42
CA SER A 241 11.05 -16.55 5.90
C SER A 241 12.48 -16.26 6.32
N LEU A 242 12.92 -14.99 6.29
CA LEU A 242 14.24 -14.59 6.74
C LEU A 242 14.41 -14.78 8.25
N PHE A 243 13.37 -14.46 9.05
CA PHE A 243 13.37 -14.73 10.48
C PHE A 243 13.55 -16.22 10.78
N MET A 244 12.79 -17.10 10.10
CA MET A 244 12.90 -18.55 10.30
C MET A 244 14.25 -19.08 9.84
N THR A 245 14.79 -18.60 8.73
CA THR A 245 16.13 -18.96 8.22
C THR A 245 17.23 -18.54 9.21
N ALA A 246 17.04 -17.42 9.93
CA ALA A 246 17.98 -16.95 10.94
C ALA A 246 18.00 -17.79 12.21
N GLN A 247 17.02 -18.66 12.42
CA GLN A 247 17.01 -19.56 13.58
C GLN A 247 17.98 -20.74 13.35
N SER A 248 18.97 -20.88 14.23
CA SER A 248 19.91 -22.00 14.16
C SER A 248 19.20 -23.34 14.39
N GLY A 249 19.56 -24.39 13.63
CA GLY A 249 19.12 -25.75 13.86
C GLY A 249 18.15 -26.34 12.82
N HIS A 250 17.56 -25.53 11.93
CA HIS A 250 16.65 -26.04 10.89
C HIS A 250 17.35 -26.44 9.59
N ASN A 251 18.57 -25.98 9.36
CA ASN A 251 19.29 -26.17 8.09
C ASN A 251 18.46 -25.84 6.85
N MET A 252 17.51 -24.90 6.99
CA MET A 252 16.70 -24.42 5.88
C MET A 252 17.33 -23.21 5.23
N ILE A 253 17.16 -23.09 3.93
CA ILE A 253 17.54 -21.91 3.17
C ILE A 253 16.29 -21.21 2.64
N THR A 254 16.36 -19.90 2.39
CA THR A 254 15.29 -19.16 1.71
C THR A 254 15.86 -18.35 0.57
N THR A 255 15.05 -18.12 -0.44
CA THR A 255 15.39 -17.24 -1.56
C THR A 255 14.59 -15.95 -1.43
N ALA A 256 15.28 -14.82 -1.44
CA ALA A 256 14.67 -13.50 -1.33
C ALA A 256 15.42 -12.48 -2.20
N PRO A 257 14.79 -11.35 -2.57
CA PRO A 257 15.45 -10.27 -3.30
C PRO A 257 16.72 -9.77 -2.62
N GLN A 258 17.68 -9.30 -3.41
CA GLN A 258 18.96 -8.79 -2.91
C GLN A 258 18.75 -7.58 -1.98
N TYR A 259 17.76 -6.75 -2.21
CA TYR A 259 17.48 -5.59 -1.32
C TYR A 259 17.17 -6.00 0.13
N CYS A 260 16.76 -7.25 0.37
CA CYS A 260 16.58 -7.79 1.72
C CYS A 260 17.89 -7.86 2.52
N GLN A 261 19.06 -7.82 1.87
CA GLN A 261 20.35 -7.78 2.56
C GLN A 261 20.46 -6.60 3.53
N HIS A 262 19.94 -5.43 3.14
CA HIS A 262 19.98 -4.26 4.01
C HIS A 262 19.15 -4.47 5.28
N TYR A 263 17.97 -5.08 5.14
CA TYR A 263 17.14 -5.47 6.28
C TYR A 263 17.87 -6.50 7.16
N CYS A 264 18.43 -7.55 6.55
CA CYS A 264 19.12 -8.61 7.27
C CYS A 264 20.33 -8.12 8.04
N ARG A 265 21.16 -7.24 7.48
CA ARG A 265 22.36 -6.70 8.17
C ARG A 265 22.02 -6.08 9.52
N ASN A 266 20.84 -5.47 9.65
CA ASN A 266 20.43 -4.76 10.86
C ASN A 266 19.64 -5.64 11.84
N ILE A 267 18.86 -6.59 11.34
CA ILE A 267 17.89 -7.35 12.13
C ILE A 267 18.33 -8.80 12.33
N HIS A 268 18.99 -9.39 11.33
CA HIS A 268 19.43 -10.79 11.33
C HIS A 268 20.91 -10.91 10.93
N PRO A 269 21.85 -10.44 11.78
CA PRO A 269 23.28 -10.40 11.45
C PRO A 269 23.90 -11.78 11.25
N ASP A 270 23.21 -12.84 11.69
CA ASP A 270 23.65 -14.22 11.50
C ASP A 270 23.26 -14.82 10.13
N LEU A 271 22.54 -14.07 9.31
CA LEU A 271 22.28 -14.47 7.92
C LEU A 271 23.43 -14.05 7.00
N VAL A 272 23.84 -15.00 6.19
CA VAL A 272 24.71 -14.76 5.02
C VAL A 272 23.93 -15.03 3.77
N CYS A 273 24.39 -14.51 2.64
CA CYS A 273 23.72 -14.71 1.34
C CYS A 273 24.71 -15.12 0.27
N LEU A 274 24.24 -16.01 -0.60
CA LEU A 274 24.96 -16.55 -1.74
C LEU A 274 24.14 -16.32 -3.02
N PRO A 275 24.79 -16.22 -4.18
CA PRO A 275 24.07 -16.20 -5.44
C PRO A 275 23.35 -17.53 -5.66
N ILE A 276 22.22 -17.51 -6.38
CA ILE A 276 21.60 -18.74 -6.89
C ILE A 276 22.60 -19.35 -7.90
N PRO A 277 23.02 -20.61 -7.72
CA PRO A 277 24.14 -21.20 -8.46
C PRO A 277 23.70 -21.72 -9.83
N VAL A 278 23.25 -20.82 -10.70
CA VAL A 278 22.88 -21.08 -12.10
C VAL A 278 23.73 -20.20 -13.00
N ASP A 279 23.84 -20.57 -14.28
CA ASP A 279 24.59 -19.78 -15.25
C ASP A 279 23.97 -18.39 -15.49
N LYS A 280 24.70 -17.48 -16.12
CA LYS A 280 24.28 -16.12 -16.33
C LYS A 280 23.00 -16.00 -17.17
N ALA A 281 22.82 -16.87 -18.16
CA ALA A 281 21.65 -16.83 -19.02
C ALA A 281 20.37 -17.21 -18.25
N LEU A 282 20.47 -18.11 -17.28
CA LEU A 282 19.40 -18.48 -16.38
C LEU A 282 19.20 -17.40 -15.29
N GLN A 283 20.28 -16.78 -14.79
CA GLN A 283 20.19 -15.65 -13.85
C GLN A 283 19.39 -14.49 -14.46
N ASP A 284 19.57 -14.18 -15.75
CA ASP A 284 18.82 -13.12 -16.42
C ASP A 284 17.31 -13.39 -16.42
N LYS A 285 16.88 -14.65 -16.39
CA LYS A 285 15.47 -15.03 -16.25
C LYS A 285 14.94 -14.84 -14.83
N LEU A 286 15.81 -14.77 -13.83
CA LEU A 286 15.47 -14.57 -12.42
C LEU A 286 15.43 -13.09 -12.03
N MET A 287 15.76 -12.18 -12.93
CA MET A 287 15.73 -10.76 -12.64
C MET A 287 14.33 -10.29 -12.27
N ILE A 288 14.25 -9.49 -11.20
CA ILE A 288 13.02 -8.96 -10.64
C ILE A 288 12.98 -7.45 -10.85
N PRO A 289 12.31 -6.94 -11.89
CA PRO A 289 12.05 -5.51 -12.02
C PRO A 289 11.08 -5.07 -10.94
N PHE A 290 11.54 -4.27 -9.98
CA PHE A 290 10.71 -3.61 -8.99
C PHE A 290 9.98 -2.44 -9.62
N THR A 291 8.67 -2.47 -9.55
CA THR A 291 7.79 -1.52 -10.21
C THR A 291 6.99 -0.70 -9.22
N MET A 292 6.84 0.56 -9.55
CA MET A 292 5.80 1.42 -9.03
C MET A 292 4.64 1.39 -10.04
N ILE A 293 3.43 1.06 -9.58
CA ILE A 293 2.24 0.93 -10.44
C ILE A 293 1.10 1.80 -9.95
N TRP A 294 0.30 2.33 -10.89
CA TRP A 294 -0.87 3.15 -10.61
C TRP A 294 -1.89 3.05 -11.76
N HIS A 295 -3.13 3.43 -11.49
CA HIS A 295 -4.17 3.43 -12.52
C HIS A 295 -3.97 4.58 -13.53
N LYS A 296 -4.12 4.33 -14.84
CA LYS A 296 -3.98 5.34 -15.92
C LYS A 296 -4.84 6.58 -15.73
N ARG A 297 -6.06 6.43 -15.17
CA ARG A 297 -6.95 7.57 -14.88
C ARG A 297 -6.30 8.61 -13.96
N ASN A 298 -5.36 8.19 -13.12
CA ASN A 298 -4.67 9.04 -12.15
C ASN A 298 -3.37 9.65 -12.69
N ASN A 299 -3.07 9.46 -13.98
CA ASN A 299 -1.80 9.88 -14.56
C ASN A 299 -1.58 11.40 -14.47
N GLN A 300 -2.65 12.18 -14.53
CA GLN A 300 -2.61 13.65 -14.40
C GLN A 300 -3.01 14.14 -12.98
N ASN A 301 -3.33 13.25 -12.05
CA ASN A 301 -3.67 13.64 -10.70
C ASN A 301 -2.44 14.25 -9.98
N PRO A 302 -2.54 15.50 -9.46
CA PRO A 302 -1.40 16.20 -8.83
C PRO A 302 -0.78 15.41 -7.68
N LYS A 303 -1.59 14.79 -6.83
CA LYS A 303 -1.15 13.93 -5.72
C LYS A 303 -0.30 12.76 -6.22
N ILE A 304 -0.77 12.06 -7.25
CA ILE A 304 -0.07 10.90 -7.81
C ILE A 304 1.22 11.34 -8.53
N LYS A 305 1.18 12.45 -9.27
CA LYS A 305 2.39 13.04 -9.88
C LYS A 305 3.44 13.34 -8.83
N TRP A 306 3.06 14.09 -7.79
CA TRP A 306 3.98 14.46 -6.73
C TRP A 306 4.59 13.22 -6.07
N LEU A 307 3.75 12.25 -5.70
CA LEU A 307 4.18 11.01 -5.04
C LEU A 307 5.16 10.22 -5.91
N ARG A 308 4.89 10.10 -7.22
CA ARG A 308 5.80 9.45 -8.17
C ARG A 308 7.15 10.17 -8.24
N TYR A 309 7.17 11.50 -8.24
CA TYR A 309 8.41 12.28 -8.24
C TYR A 309 9.22 12.05 -6.94
N ALA A 310 8.56 12.11 -5.79
CA ALA A 310 9.19 11.88 -4.50
C ALA A 310 9.83 10.49 -4.43
N ILE A 311 9.09 9.46 -4.85
CA ILE A 311 9.58 8.08 -4.87
C ILE A 311 10.77 7.93 -5.81
N LYS A 312 10.71 8.48 -7.03
CA LYS A 312 11.82 8.40 -7.99
C LYS A 312 13.09 9.08 -7.48
N ALA A 313 12.95 10.21 -6.81
CA ALA A 313 14.08 10.91 -6.19
C ALA A 313 14.77 10.00 -5.16
N LEU A 314 13.99 9.38 -4.26
CA LEU A 314 14.52 8.46 -3.26
C LEU A 314 15.29 7.29 -3.89
N TYR A 315 14.76 6.68 -4.96
CA TYR A 315 15.43 5.54 -5.61
C TYR A 315 16.68 5.93 -6.39
N ARG A 316 16.77 7.13 -6.94
CA ARG A 316 18.02 7.61 -7.55
C ARG A 316 19.13 7.72 -6.52
N ASP A 317 18.82 8.20 -5.34
CA ASP A 317 19.79 8.35 -4.24
C ASP A 317 20.19 6.97 -3.69
N LEU A 318 19.24 6.04 -3.56
CA LEU A 318 19.50 4.67 -3.12
C LEU A 318 20.36 3.88 -4.12
N ASN A 319 20.10 3.96 -5.42
CA ASN A 319 20.93 3.31 -6.45
C ASN A 319 22.39 3.77 -6.40
N ASN A 320 22.64 5.02 -6.03
CA ASN A 320 23.99 5.53 -5.83
C ASN A 320 24.65 5.02 -4.54
N THR A 321 23.88 4.54 -3.58
CA THR A 321 24.36 4.15 -2.24
C THR A 321 24.44 2.63 -2.06
N TYR A 322 23.55 1.86 -2.69
CA TYR A 322 23.38 0.41 -2.45
C TYR A 322 23.86 -0.50 -3.60
N LEU A 323 24.15 0.04 -4.78
CA LEU A 323 24.73 -0.72 -5.91
C LEU A 323 26.25 -0.53 -6.02
N ARG A 324 26.89 0.04 -5.01
CA ARG A 324 28.32 0.05 -4.76
C ARG A 324 28.61 -0.84 -3.55
#